data_f9b4fdb300f9d0948f843fa85bcd6f69
#
_entry.id   f9b4fdb300f9d0948f843fa85bcd6f69
#
_cell.length_a   1.000
_cell.length_b   1.000
_cell.length_c   1.000
_cell.angle_alpha   90.00
_cell.angle_beta   90.00
_cell.angle_gamma   90.00
#
_symmetry.space_group_name_H-M   'P 1'
#
loop_
_entity.id
_entity.type
_entity.pdbx_description
1 polymer ?
#
loop_
_entity_poly.entity_id
_entity_poly.type
_entity_poly.pdbx_seq_one_letter_code
_entity_poly.pdbx_strand_id
1 'polypeptide(L)'
;QPDLNFHNPEVRKAVLDNVEFWLKKGVDGFRLDAINFCYHDAQLRDNPAKPPEKRQGRGFSEDNPYAFQYHYYNNTQPENLSFMQDIRALLNKYPGTVALGEISSEDSLATMAEYTSGGDKLHMGYSFELLTNDYSAEYIRTTVSTLEQRMTEGWPCWAFSNHDVERVASRWSQGEKIEPQQCKMLTALLASLRGSVCMYQGEELGLGEAEVAFEDLQDPYGITFWPNFKGRDGCRTPMPWDATDPEQAGFSTVKPWLPVGDAHKAVAVSAQDQDKDSILNAYREFMAWRKDKDVLLEGDIEFLNT
;
A
#
# COMPACT_ATOMS: atom_id res chain seq x y z
N GLN A 1 -12.71 -10.09 13.52
CA GLN A 1 -11.72 -10.14 14.61
C GLN A 1 -12.03 -9.04 15.61
N PRO A 2 -11.82 -9.25 16.92
CA PRO A 2 -12.01 -8.20 17.91
C PRO A 2 -10.86 -7.18 17.82
N ASP A 3 -11.20 -5.90 17.97
CA ASP A 3 -10.23 -4.82 18.07
C ASP A 3 -9.75 -4.64 19.52
N LEU A 4 -8.57 -4.08 19.70
CA LEU A 4 -8.11 -3.62 21.01
C LEU A 4 -8.90 -2.37 21.43
N ASN A 5 -9.27 -2.29 22.68
CA ASN A 5 -10.01 -1.14 23.20
C ASN A 5 -9.05 0.03 23.55
N PHE A 6 -8.79 0.90 22.58
CA PHE A 6 -7.92 2.07 22.77
C PHE A 6 -8.53 3.18 23.65
N HIS A 7 -9.82 3.12 23.99
CA HIS A 7 -10.40 3.95 25.04
C HIS A 7 -9.83 3.62 26.43
N ASN A 8 -9.28 2.40 26.60
CA ASN A 8 -8.55 2.02 27.81
C ASN A 8 -7.10 2.54 27.75
N PRO A 9 -6.68 3.43 28.69
CA PRO A 9 -5.31 3.98 28.69
C PRO A 9 -4.23 2.91 28.91
N GLU A 10 -4.54 1.80 29.58
CA GLU A 10 -3.58 0.70 29.76
C GLU A 10 -3.27 -0.02 28.44
N VAL A 11 -4.27 -0.15 27.56
CA VAL A 11 -4.06 -0.69 26.20
C VAL A 11 -3.15 0.24 25.39
N ARG A 12 -3.42 1.55 25.40
CA ARG A 12 -2.57 2.54 24.73
C ARG A 12 -1.14 2.45 25.23
N LYS A 13 -0.96 2.43 26.54
CA LYS A 13 0.36 2.29 27.15
C LYS A 13 1.07 1.00 26.69
N ALA A 14 0.39 -0.14 26.73
CA ALA A 14 0.97 -1.41 26.33
C ALA A 14 1.39 -1.43 24.86
N VAL A 15 0.61 -0.79 23.96
CA VAL A 15 0.97 -0.66 22.54
C VAL A 15 2.20 0.24 22.38
N LEU A 16 2.26 1.37 23.07
CA LEU A 16 3.44 2.26 23.05
C LEU A 16 4.68 1.59 23.63
N ASP A 17 4.54 0.80 24.71
CA ASP A 17 5.65 0.02 25.27
C ASP A 17 6.20 -1.01 24.25
N ASN A 18 5.33 -1.63 23.42
CA ASN A 18 5.74 -2.50 22.33
C ASN A 18 6.46 -1.75 21.22
N VAL A 19 5.98 -0.57 20.84
CA VAL A 19 6.66 0.30 19.87
C VAL A 19 8.06 0.65 20.39
N GLU A 20 8.15 1.07 21.66
CA GLU A 20 9.43 1.43 22.29
C GLU A 20 10.39 0.24 22.39
N PHE A 21 9.88 -0.97 22.62
CA PHE A 21 10.70 -2.17 22.64
C PHE A 21 11.46 -2.35 21.32
N TRP A 22 10.78 -2.18 20.18
CA TRP A 22 11.41 -2.31 18.87
C TRP A 22 12.35 -1.15 18.55
N LEU A 23 12.01 0.08 18.94
CA LEU A 23 12.92 1.23 18.83
C LEU A 23 14.22 0.99 19.59
N LYS A 24 14.15 0.44 20.80
CA LYS A 24 15.34 0.03 21.57
C LYS A 24 16.14 -1.10 20.92
N LYS A 25 15.53 -1.88 20.03
CA LYS A 25 16.22 -2.88 19.20
C LYS A 25 16.88 -2.29 17.97
N GLY A 26 16.65 -1.02 17.67
CA GLY A 26 17.31 -0.28 16.58
C GLY A 26 16.54 -0.31 15.26
N VAL A 27 15.20 -0.48 15.27
CA VAL A 27 14.41 -0.28 14.05
C VAL A 27 14.36 1.21 13.71
N ASP A 28 14.37 1.53 12.41
CA ASP A 28 14.38 2.92 11.91
C ASP A 28 12.97 3.51 11.77
N GLY A 29 11.93 2.76 12.13
CA GLY A 29 10.57 3.23 12.09
C GLY A 29 9.54 2.13 11.89
N PHE A 30 8.29 2.53 11.60
CA PHE A 30 7.15 1.63 11.51
C PHE A 30 6.26 1.97 10.33
N ARG A 31 5.80 0.95 9.62
CA ARG A 31 4.57 1.00 8.86
C ARG A 31 3.45 0.57 9.79
N LEU A 32 2.50 1.48 10.01
CA LEU A 32 1.39 1.29 10.93
C LEU A 32 0.17 0.82 10.13
N ASP A 33 -0.17 -0.45 10.33
CA ASP A 33 -1.29 -1.11 9.67
C ASP A 33 -2.61 -0.53 10.15
N ALA A 34 -3.50 -0.20 9.20
CA ALA A 34 -4.86 0.27 9.48
C ALA A 34 -4.94 1.27 10.65
N ILE A 35 -4.01 2.23 10.72
CA ILE A 35 -3.82 3.10 11.90
C ILE A 35 -5.06 3.92 12.25
N ASN A 36 -5.96 4.16 11.31
CA ASN A 36 -7.22 4.85 11.55
C ASN A 36 -8.30 3.99 12.23
N PHE A 37 -8.03 2.70 12.47
CA PHE A 37 -8.96 1.76 13.12
C PHE A 37 -8.77 1.60 14.63
N CYS A 38 -7.82 2.29 15.26
CA CYS A 38 -7.54 2.13 16.68
C CYS A 38 -8.71 2.50 17.58
N TYR A 39 -9.51 3.48 17.20
CA TYR A 39 -10.68 3.91 17.96
C TYR A 39 -11.97 3.66 17.20
N HIS A 40 -12.96 3.13 17.93
CA HIS A 40 -14.36 3.07 17.52
C HIS A 40 -15.16 4.15 18.25
N ASP A 41 -16.39 4.41 17.79
CA ASP A 41 -17.30 5.33 18.47
C ASP A 41 -17.59 4.88 19.90
N ALA A 42 -17.34 5.76 20.88
CA ALA A 42 -17.54 5.46 22.28
C ALA A 42 -19.01 5.18 22.67
N GLN A 43 -19.95 5.62 21.85
CA GLN A 43 -21.39 5.37 22.02
C GLN A 43 -21.83 4.05 21.36
N LEU A 44 -20.95 3.34 20.64
CA LEU A 44 -21.22 2.09 19.93
C LEU A 44 -22.41 2.20 18.95
N ARG A 45 -22.51 3.32 18.25
CA ARG A 45 -23.55 3.55 17.23
C ARG A 45 -23.34 2.63 16.03
N ASP A 46 -24.45 2.17 15.45
CA ASP A 46 -24.43 1.38 14.23
C ASP A 46 -24.03 2.23 13.01
N ASN A 47 -23.20 1.66 12.16
CA ASN A 47 -22.87 2.27 10.89
C ASN A 47 -24.08 2.27 9.94
N PRO A 48 -24.34 3.37 9.18
CA PRO A 48 -25.43 3.42 8.23
C PRO A 48 -25.20 2.45 7.06
N ALA A 49 -26.28 1.86 6.55
CA ALA A 49 -26.21 1.00 5.37
C ALA A 49 -25.73 1.78 4.13
N LYS A 50 -24.89 1.14 3.34
CA LYS A 50 -24.43 1.65 2.03
C LYS A 50 -25.37 1.19 0.93
N PRO A 51 -25.87 2.07 0.07
CA PRO A 51 -26.73 1.67 -1.02
C PRO A 51 -25.95 0.78 -2.02
N PRO A 52 -26.62 -0.16 -2.72
CA PRO A 52 -25.95 -1.16 -3.55
C PRO A 52 -24.95 -0.58 -4.57
N GLU A 53 -25.30 0.53 -5.21
CA GLU A 53 -24.47 1.20 -6.20
C GLU A 53 -23.17 1.82 -5.63
N LYS A 54 -23.03 1.88 -4.32
CA LYS A 54 -21.85 2.38 -3.60
C LYS A 54 -21.03 1.30 -2.89
N ARG A 55 -21.44 0.02 -3.02
CA ARG A 55 -20.79 -1.12 -2.36
C ARG A 55 -19.55 -1.60 -3.11
N GLN A 56 -18.75 -0.69 -3.61
CA GLN A 56 -17.49 -1.06 -4.27
C GLN A 56 -16.43 -1.35 -3.22
N GLY A 57 -15.90 -2.58 -3.26
CA GLY A 57 -14.80 -3.00 -2.41
C GLY A 57 -13.45 -2.61 -3.00
N ARG A 58 -12.57 -2.08 -2.18
CA ARG A 58 -11.15 -1.92 -2.53
C ARG A 58 -10.38 -3.05 -1.84
N GLY A 59 -9.87 -4.01 -2.61
CA GLY A 59 -9.15 -5.16 -2.07
C GLY A 59 -10.01 -6.25 -1.43
N PHE A 60 -11.34 -6.24 -1.64
CA PHE A 60 -12.25 -7.31 -1.21
C PHE A 60 -13.44 -7.45 -2.17
N SER A 61 -14.08 -8.63 -2.15
CA SER A 61 -15.24 -8.92 -2.97
C SER A 61 -16.42 -8.00 -2.63
N GLU A 62 -17.22 -7.62 -3.66
CA GLU A 62 -18.48 -6.89 -3.50
C GLU A 62 -19.50 -7.64 -2.63
N ASP A 63 -19.40 -8.97 -2.56
CA ASP A 63 -20.23 -9.83 -1.71
C ASP A 63 -19.80 -9.80 -0.24
N ASN A 64 -18.67 -9.16 0.09
CA ASN A 64 -18.21 -9.06 1.47
C ASN A 64 -19.10 -8.10 2.26
N PRO A 65 -19.74 -8.55 3.37
CA PRO A 65 -20.61 -7.72 4.20
C PRO A 65 -19.97 -6.42 4.68
N TYR A 66 -18.64 -6.34 4.73
CA TYR A 66 -17.92 -5.11 5.05
C TYR A 66 -18.27 -3.97 4.09
N ALA A 67 -18.52 -4.27 2.79
CA ALA A 67 -18.92 -3.27 1.80
C ALA A 67 -20.36 -2.74 1.99
N PHE A 68 -21.21 -3.38 2.83
CA PHE A 68 -22.63 -3.10 2.91
C PHE A 68 -22.98 -1.89 3.77
N GLN A 69 -22.02 -1.30 4.45
CA GLN A 69 -22.21 -0.14 5.33
C GLN A 69 -21.14 0.91 5.13
N TYR A 70 -21.44 2.15 5.49
CA TYR A 70 -20.44 3.19 5.70
C TYR A 70 -19.66 2.90 6.99
N HIS A 71 -18.43 3.36 7.09
CA HIS A 71 -17.55 3.11 8.22
C HIS A 71 -17.26 4.38 9.02
N TYR A 72 -18.34 5.07 9.47
CA TYR A 72 -18.23 6.32 10.19
C TYR A 72 -17.95 6.13 11.69
N TYR A 73 -18.32 4.98 12.27
CA TYR A 73 -18.29 4.75 13.70
C TYR A 73 -17.30 3.66 14.15
N ASN A 74 -16.75 2.90 13.26
CA ASN A 74 -15.81 1.83 13.57
C ASN A 74 -14.34 2.16 13.24
N ASN A 75 -14.08 3.30 12.62
CA ASN A 75 -12.72 3.80 12.37
C ASN A 75 -12.71 5.34 12.26
N THR A 76 -11.52 5.92 12.12
CA THR A 76 -11.29 7.36 11.86
C THR A 76 -11.97 8.26 12.90
N GLN A 77 -12.00 7.81 14.16
CA GLN A 77 -12.56 8.62 15.24
C GLN A 77 -11.59 9.76 15.64
N PRO A 78 -12.11 10.92 16.09
CA PRO A 78 -11.27 12.07 16.46
C PRO A 78 -10.22 11.76 17.55
N GLU A 79 -10.53 10.85 18.45
CA GLU A 79 -9.64 10.42 19.53
C GLU A 79 -8.33 9.79 19.00
N ASN A 80 -8.36 9.26 17.78
CA ASN A 80 -7.20 8.63 17.16
C ASN A 80 -6.05 9.62 16.94
N LEU A 81 -6.35 10.90 16.74
CA LEU A 81 -5.35 11.96 16.60
C LEU A 81 -4.42 12.03 17.81
N SER A 82 -4.99 11.93 19.03
CA SER A 82 -4.20 11.96 20.26
C SER A 82 -3.24 10.77 20.38
N PHE A 83 -3.65 9.59 19.90
CA PHE A 83 -2.79 8.43 19.90
C PHE A 83 -1.64 8.55 18.88
N MET A 84 -1.89 9.15 17.72
CA MET A 84 -0.80 9.45 16.76
C MET A 84 0.20 10.45 17.33
N GLN A 85 -0.28 11.44 18.10
CA GLN A 85 0.61 12.37 18.81
C GLN A 85 1.44 11.64 19.87
N ASP A 86 0.86 10.66 20.58
CA ASP A 86 1.60 9.82 21.53
C ASP A 86 2.69 9.01 20.82
N ILE A 87 2.37 8.37 19.66
CA ILE A 87 3.35 7.66 18.83
C ILE A 87 4.46 8.62 18.37
N ARG A 88 4.09 9.79 17.84
CA ARG A 88 5.09 10.77 17.38
C ARG A 88 5.98 11.27 18.52
N ALA A 89 5.42 11.55 19.68
CA ALA A 89 6.18 11.95 20.85
C ALA A 89 7.17 10.86 21.31
N LEU A 90 6.78 9.59 21.15
CA LEU A 90 7.68 8.47 21.41
C LEU A 90 8.80 8.40 20.36
N LEU A 91 8.48 8.46 19.07
CA LEU A 91 9.46 8.42 17.97
C LEU A 91 10.48 9.57 18.10
N ASN A 92 10.05 10.75 18.47
CA ASN A 92 10.94 11.91 18.64
C ASN A 92 12.05 11.69 19.70
N LYS A 93 11.93 10.68 20.56
CA LYS A 93 13.00 10.27 21.49
C LYS A 93 14.10 9.42 20.80
N TYR A 94 13.85 8.97 19.59
CA TYR A 94 14.72 8.10 18.79
C TYR A 94 15.00 8.77 17.43
N PRO A 95 16.02 9.67 17.36
CA PRO A 95 16.29 10.46 16.17
C PRO A 95 16.50 9.60 14.91
N GLY A 96 15.95 10.06 13.78
CA GLY A 96 16.05 9.35 12.49
C GLY A 96 14.97 8.29 12.25
N THR A 97 14.04 8.12 13.21
CA THR A 97 12.94 7.16 13.02
C THR A 97 11.73 7.81 12.35
N VAL A 98 10.97 7.01 11.60
CA VAL A 98 9.79 7.46 10.85
C VAL A 98 8.55 6.60 11.13
N ALA A 99 7.36 7.18 10.94
CA ALA A 99 6.11 6.46 10.91
C ALA A 99 5.38 6.70 9.59
N LEU A 100 5.04 5.62 8.91
CA LEU A 100 4.20 5.58 7.73
C LEU A 100 2.87 4.93 8.10
N GLY A 101 1.76 5.66 7.96
CA GLY A 101 0.40 5.13 8.21
C GLY A 101 -0.26 4.60 6.95
N GLU A 102 -0.87 3.43 7.05
CA GLU A 102 -1.84 2.97 6.07
C GLU A 102 -3.23 3.49 6.45
N ILE A 103 -3.90 4.15 5.50
CA ILE A 103 -5.14 4.86 5.75
C ILE A 103 -6.21 4.41 4.77
N SER A 104 -7.29 3.82 5.32
CA SER A 104 -8.47 3.43 4.58
C SER A 104 -9.72 3.98 5.28
N SER A 105 -10.29 5.07 4.76
CA SER A 105 -11.47 5.73 5.32
C SER A 105 -12.46 6.08 4.22
N GLU A 106 -13.63 6.59 4.57
CA GLU A 106 -14.63 7.06 3.59
C GLU A 106 -14.12 8.30 2.82
N ASP A 107 -13.18 9.08 3.38
CA ASP A 107 -12.43 10.15 2.70
C ASP A 107 -10.94 10.04 3.06
N SER A 108 -10.26 9.10 2.42
CA SER A 108 -8.86 8.77 2.73
C SER A 108 -7.91 9.93 2.48
N LEU A 109 -8.15 10.78 1.48
CA LEU A 109 -7.27 11.91 1.19
C LEU A 109 -7.35 13.01 2.26
N ALA A 110 -8.56 13.28 2.78
CA ALA A 110 -8.73 14.20 3.92
C ALA A 110 -8.09 13.64 5.18
N THR A 111 -8.29 12.34 5.44
CA THR A 111 -7.68 11.68 6.60
C THR A 111 -6.15 11.66 6.52
N MET A 112 -5.57 11.42 5.33
CA MET A 112 -4.13 11.51 5.13
C MET A 112 -3.58 12.91 5.47
N ALA A 113 -4.24 13.96 4.96
CA ALA A 113 -3.85 15.33 5.24
C ALA A 113 -3.91 15.64 6.73
N GLU A 114 -4.99 15.25 7.41
CA GLU A 114 -5.16 15.46 8.86
C GLU A 114 -4.11 14.71 9.68
N TYR A 115 -3.85 13.45 9.34
CA TYR A 115 -2.96 12.56 10.11
C TYR A 115 -1.46 12.89 9.95
N THR A 116 -1.10 13.64 8.94
CA THR A 116 0.29 14.05 8.66
C THR A 116 0.56 15.54 8.89
N SER A 117 -0.47 16.36 9.13
CA SER A 117 -0.33 17.80 9.36
C SER A 117 0.21 18.15 10.75
N GLY A 118 0.66 19.40 10.93
CA GLY A 118 1.05 19.97 12.23
C GLY A 118 2.38 19.48 12.79
N GLY A 119 3.07 18.55 12.12
CA GLY A 119 4.39 18.06 12.52
C GLY A 119 4.44 17.21 13.80
N ASP A 120 3.28 16.92 14.41
CA ASP A 120 3.13 16.23 15.69
C ASP A 120 2.40 14.87 15.60
N LYS A 121 2.11 14.41 14.39
CA LYS A 121 1.45 13.13 14.09
C LYS A 121 2.35 12.26 13.20
N LEU A 122 1.77 11.51 12.28
CA LEU A 122 2.55 10.64 11.38
C LEU A 122 3.51 11.46 10.51
N HIS A 123 4.64 10.87 10.15
CA HIS A 123 5.58 11.51 9.22
C HIS A 123 5.02 11.49 7.80
N MET A 124 4.36 10.39 7.42
CA MET A 124 3.72 10.22 6.11
C MET A 124 2.57 9.22 6.18
N GLY A 125 1.69 9.27 5.20
CA GLY A 125 0.59 8.32 5.05
C GLY A 125 0.38 7.93 3.60
N TYR A 126 -0.11 6.73 3.36
CA TYR A 126 -0.62 6.33 2.06
C TYR A 126 -2.05 5.80 2.16
N SER A 127 -2.78 5.91 1.07
CA SER A 127 -4.15 5.43 0.96
C SER A 127 -4.30 4.43 -0.19
N PHE A 128 -5.50 3.85 -0.29
CA PHE A 128 -5.86 2.95 -1.38
C PHE A 128 -6.33 3.68 -2.65
N GLU A 129 -6.22 5.01 -2.72
CA GLU A 129 -6.78 5.78 -3.86
C GLU A 129 -6.15 5.41 -5.21
N LEU A 130 -4.84 5.13 -5.27
CA LEU A 130 -4.18 4.66 -6.49
C LEU A 130 -4.01 3.14 -6.55
N LEU A 131 -4.62 2.40 -5.62
CA LEU A 131 -4.68 0.94 -5.59
C LEU A 131 -5.98 0.39 -6.21
N THR A 132 -6.64 1.16 -7.06
CA THR A 132 -7.92 0.84 -7.71
C THR A 132 -7.72 0.37 -9.14
N ASN A 133 -8.81 -0.10 -9.78
CA ASN A 133 -8.83 -0.46 -11.20
C ASN A 133 -8.89 0.76 -12.12
N ASP A 134 -9.24 1.94 -11.61
CA ASP A 134 -9.23 3.16 -12.41
C ASP A 134 -7.79 3.69 -12.56
N TYR A 135 -7.34 3.79 -13.80
CA TYR A 135 -6.02 4.26 -14.19
C TYR A 135 -6.10 5.41 -15.22
N SER A 136 -7.28 5.97 -15.41
CA SER A 136 -7.45 7.09 -16.33
C SER A 136 -6.58 8.27 -15.90
N ALA A 137 -6.04 9.00 -16.87
CA ALA A 137 -5.25 10.19 -16.59
C ALA A 137 -6.06 11.23 -15.78
N GLU A 138 -7.36 11.32 -16.02
CA GLU A 138 -8.27 12.19 -15.28
C GLU A 138 -8.41 11.76 -13.82
N TYR A 139 -8.57 10.46 -13.56
CA TYR A 139 -8.65 9.94 -12.18
C TYR A 139 -7.37 10.21 -11.40
N ILE A 140 -6.21 9.89 -11.98
CA ILE A 140 -4.91 10.13 -11.35
C ILE A 140 -4.71 11.62 -11.09
N ARG A 141 -4.98 12.48 -12.09
CA ARG A 141 -4.94 13.95 -11.94
C ARG A 141 -5.82 14.42 -10.79
N THR A 142 -7.07 13.97 -10.76
CA THR A 142 -8.04 14.37 -9.74
C THR A 142 -7.58 13.95 -8.34
N THR A 143 -7.12 12.72 -8.21
CA THR A 143 -6.62 12.17 -6.93
C THR A 143 -5.42 12.96 -6.42
N VAL A 144 -4.41 13.16 -7.25
CA VAL A 144 -3.20 13.90 -6.88
C VAL A 144 -3.53 15.36 -6.57
N SER A 145 -4.28 16.06 -7.45
CA SER A 145 -4.65 17.45 -7.23
C SER A 145 -5.49 17.65 -5.96
N THR A 146 -6.38 16.69 -5.66
CA THR A 146 -7.20 16.75 -4.43
C THR A 146 -6.33 16.64 -3.19
N LEU A 147 -5.35 15.72 -3.20
CA LEU A 147 -4.44 15.59 -2.07
C LEU A 147 -3.56 16.83 -1.91
N GLU A 148 -2.97 17.35 -2.99
CA GLU A 148 -2.15 18.58 -2.96
C GLU A 148 -2.93 19.77 -2.40
N GLN A 149 -4.21 19.93 -2.76
CA GLN A 149 -5.07 21.00 -2.24
C GLN A 149 -5.40 20.84 -0.74
N ARG A 150 -5.52 19.61 -0.27
CA ARG A 150 -5.88 19.31 1.13
C ARG A 150 -4.68 19.24 2.05
N MET A 151 -3.56 18.75 1.55
CA MET A 151 -2.31 18.56 2.30
C MET A 151 -1.41 19.79 2.17
N THR A 152 -1.80 20.88 2.80
CA THR A 152 -1.00 22.11 2.85
C THR A 152 0.24 21.98 3.74
N GLU A 153 0.18 21.07 4.69
CA GLU A 153 1.28 20.63 5.54
C GLU A 153 1.27 19.08 5.56
N GLY A 154 2.41 18.44 5.71
CA GLY A 154 2.50 16.99 5.74
C GLY A 154 3.21 16.41 4.52
N TRP A 155 3.35 15.09 4.51
CA TRP A 155 4.16 14.40 3.52
C TRP A 155 3.39 13.23 2.90
N PRO A 156 3.08 13.28 1.60
CA PRO A 156 2.39 12.19 0.92
C PRO A 156 3.32 11.02 0.69
N CYS A 157 2.75 9.81 0.70
CA CYS A 157 3.40 8.60 0.23
C CYS A 157 2.48 7.92 -0.80
N TRP A 158 2.99 7.66 -1.98
CA TRP A 158 2.22 7.10 -3.08
C TRP A 158 2.55 5.64 -3.31
N ALA A 159 1.54 4.83 -3.61
CA ALA A 159 1.68 3.42 -3.93
C ALA A 159 0.72 3.03 -5.06
N PHE A 160 1.18 2.19 -6.00
CA PHE A 160 0.34 1.58 -7.04
C PHE A 160 0.04 0.11 -6.76
N SER A 161 0.79 -0.55 -5.91
CA SER A 161 0.54 -1.90 -5.43
C SER A 161 0.89 -2.03 -3.96
N ASN A 162 0.32 -3.04 -3.33
CA ASN A 162 0.71 -3.55 -2.03
C ASN A 162 0.35 -5.05 -1.93
N HIS A 163 0.46 -5.63 -0.74
CA HIS A 163 0.15 -7.04 -0.50
C HIS A 163 -1.36 -7.33 -0.33
N ASP A 164 -2.23 -6.36 -0.53
CA ASP A 164 -3.69 -6.49 -0.36
C ASP A 164 -4.48 -6.29 -1.64
N VAL A 165 -3.83 -5.91 -2.74
CA VAL A 165 -4.46 -5.73 -4.05
C VAL A 165 -3.68 -6.43 -5.14
N GLU A 166 -4.36 -6.75 -6.23
CA GLU A 166 -3.74 -7.26 -7.45
C GLU A 166 -2.59 -6.35 -7.90
N ARG A 167 -1.48 -6.94 -8.35
CA ARG A 167 -0.30 -6.19 -8.82
C ARG A 167 -0.66 -5.22 -9.94
N VAL A 168 -0.16 -4.00 -9.87
CA VAL A 168 -0.53 -2.92 -10.81
C VAL A 168 -0.31 -3.30 -12.28
N ALA A 169 0.75 -4.04 -12.57
CA ALA A 169 1.03 -4.48 -13.93
C ALA A 169 -0.13 -5.28 -14.54
N SER A 170 -0.75 -6.20 -13.79
CA SER A 170 -1.95 -6.94 -14.21
C SER A 170 -3.21 -6.09 -14.10
N ARG A 171 -3.42 -5.44 -12.99
CA ARG A 171 -4.64 -4.66 -12.71
C ARG A 171 -4.90 -3.58 -13.76
N TRP A 172 -3.85 -2.87 -14.21
CA TRP A 172 -3.98 -1.81 -15.20
C TRP A 172 -3.71 -2.25 -16.64
N SER A 173 -3.32 -3.51 -16.87
CA SER A 173 -3.35 -4.11 -18.22
C SER A 173 -4.73 -4.63 -18.61
N GLN A 174 -5.67 -4.74 -17.66
CA GLN A 174 -7.05 -5.20 -17.88
C GLN A 174 -7.14 -6.58 -18.58
N GLY A 175 -6.24 -7.48 -18.24
CA GLY A 175 -6.18 -8.82 -18.82
C GLY A 175 -5.45 -8.90 -20.16
N GLU A 176 -4.93 -7.79 -20.65
CA GLU A 176 -4.01 -7.79 -21.78
C GLU A 176 -2.59 -8.22 -21.35
N LYS A 177 -1.74 -8.48 -22.32
CA LYS A 177 -0.34 -8.81 -22.05
C LYS A 177 0.37 -7.64 -21.39
N ILE A 178 1.07 -7.92 -20.28
CA ILE A 178 1.92 -6.93 -19.61
C ILE A 178 3.11 -6.58 -20.54
N GLU A 179 3.17 -5.31 -20.94
CA GLU A 179 4.24 -4.81 -21.81
C GLU A 179 5.33 -4.11 -20.98
N PRO A 180 6.62 -4.37 -21.27
CA PRO A 180 7.73 -3.75 -20.54
C PRO A 180 7.67 -2.21 -20.50
N GLN A 181 7.22 -1.59 -21.58
CA GLN A 181 7.08 -0.13 -21.67
C GLN A 181 6.02 0.41 -20.72
N GLN A 182 4.92 -0.33 -20.52
CA GLN A 182 3.91 0.01 -19.53
C GLN A 182 4.51 -0.01 -18.12
N CYS A 183 5.25 -1.06 -17.75
CA CYS A 183 5.88 -1.15 -16.44
C CYS A 183 6.89 -0.01 -16.20
N LYS A 184 7.69 0.34 -17.20
CA LYS A 184 8.60 1.48 -17.13
C LYS A 184 7.85 2.81 -16.96
N MET A 185 6.75 3.00 -17.68
CA MET A 185 5.89 4.18 -17.57
C MET A 185 5.26 4.26 -16.18
N LEU A 186 4.79 3.14 -15.60
CA LEU A 186 4.24 3.10 -14.24
C LEU A 186 5.28 3.49 -13.19
N THR A 187 6.50 2.99 -13.30
CA THR A 187 7.64 3.40 -12.44
C THR A 187 7.89 4.90 -12.55
N ALA A 188 7.97 5.42 -13.78
CA ALA A 188 8.22 6.84 -14.03
C ALA A 188 7.10 7.72 -13.46
N LEU A 189 5.84 7.33 -13.66
CA LEU A 189 4.67 8.05 -13.14
C LEU A 189 4.69 8.10 -11.61
N LEU A 190 4.81 6.93 -10.95
CA LEU A 190 4.83 6.85 -9.50
C LEU A 190 5.98 7.69 -8.90
N ALA A 191 7.18 7.52 -9.46
CA ALA A 191 8.37 8.20 -8.98
C ALA A 191 8.44 9.69 -9.37
N SER A 192 7.52 10.18 -10.20
CA SER A 192 7.38 11.62 -10.51
C SER A 192 6.44 12.36 -9.57
N LEU A 193 5.68 11.66 -8.74
CA LEU A 193 4.79 12.29 -7.76
C LEU A 193 5.59 12.87 -6.59
N ARG A 194 5.11 14.01 -6.05
CA ARG A 194 5.72 14.68 -4.90
C ARG A 194 5.71 13.79 -3.65
N GLY A 195 6.75 13.88 -2.85
CA GLY A 195 6.86 13.18 -1.57
C GLY A 195 7.55 11.82 -1.68
N SER A 196 7.11 10.86 -0.90
CA SER A 196 7.65 9.50 -0.88
C SER A 196 6.88 8.56 -1.81
N VAL A 197 7.55 7.52 -2.25
CA VAL A 197 6.94 6.42 -3.01
C VAL A 197 7.13 5.10 -2.26
N CYS A 198 6.08 4.30 -2.23
CA CYS A 198 6.09 2.97 -1.64
C CYS A 198 5.95 1.96 -2.78
N MET A 199 7.09 1.51 -3.31
CA MET A 199 7.13 0.48 -4.36
C MET A 199 6.87 -0.89 -3.74
N TYR A 200 5.96 -1.64 -4.32
CA TYR A 200 5.75 -3.01 -3.91
C TYR A 200 6.74 -3.94 -4.61
N GLN A 201 7.29 -4.92 -3.86
CA GLN A 201 8.26 -5.86 -4.40
C GLN A 201 7.75 -6.52 -5.70
N GLY A 202 8.61 -6.55 -6.71
CA GLY A 202 8.30 -7.10 -8.02
C GLY A 202 7.78 -6.08 -9.04
N GLU A 203 7.39 -4.87 -8.65
CA GLU A 203 7.10 -3.79 -9.60
C GLU A 203 8.34 -3.47 -10.43
N GLU A 204 9.52 -3.49 -9.82
CA GLU A 204 10.82 -3.28 -10.47
C GLU A 204 11.16 -4.35 -11.53
N LEU A 205 10.49 -5.50 -11.48
CA LEU A 205 10.63 -6.57 -12.48
C LEU A 205 9.46 -6.62 -13.46
N GLY A 206 8.40 -5.85 -13.21
CA GLY A 206 7.16 -5.93 -13.98
C GLY A 206 6.35 -7.20 -13.68
N LEU A 207 6.43 -7.71 -12.44
CA LEU A 207 5.63 -8.87 -12.05
C LEU A 207 4.14 -8.58 -12.14
N GLY A 208 3.42 -9.45 -12.84
CA GLY A 208 1.97 -9.48 -12.82
C GLY A 208 1.40 -10.28 -11.66
N GLU A 209 0.09 -10.39 -11.60
CA GLU A 209 -0.60 -11.26 -10.67
C GLU A 209 -0.34 -12.71 -11.03
N ALA A 210 -0.01 -13.55 -10.05
CA ALA A 210 0.19 -14.96 -10.26
C ALA A 210 -1.12 -15.74 -10.09
N GLU A 211 -1.33 -16.75 -10.95
CA GLU A 211 -2.38 -17.72 -10.75
C GLU A 211 -1.94 -18.72 -9.68
N VAL A 212 -2.68 -18.77 -8.57
CA VAL A 212 -2.46 -19.74 -7.49
C VAL A 212 -3.61 -20.74 -7.51
N ALA A 213 -3.28 -22.04 -7.54
CA ALA A 213 -4.29 -23.08 -7.52
C ALA A 213 -5.02 -23.11 -6.17
N PHE A 214 -6.29 -23.53 -6.16
CA PHE A 214 -7.11 -23.53 -4.93
C PHE A 214 -6.45 -24.27 -3.77
N GLU A 215 -5.81 -25.40 -4.06
CA GLU A 215 -5.11 -26.25 -3.08
C GLU A 215 -3.85 -25.62 -2.48
N ASP A 216 -3.29 -24.60 -3.13
CA ASP A 216 -2.12 -23.84 -2.65
C ASP A 216 -2.51 -22.52 -1.99
N LEU A 217 -3.80 -22.13 -1.98
CA LEU A 217 -4.25 -20.89 -1.36
C LEU A 217 -4.01 -20.89 0.15
N GLN A 218 -3.55 -19.77 0.65
CA GLN A 218 -3.32 -19.50 2.07
C GLN A 218 -4.19 -18.35 2.61
N ASP A 219 -4.63 -17.44 1.73
CA ASP A 219 -5.49 -16.32 2.13
C ASP A 219 -6.91 -16.82 2.44
N PRO A 220 -7.41 -16.64 3.69
CA PRO A 220 -8.76 -17.03 4.07
C PRO A 220 -9.86 -16.41 3.19
N TYR A 221 -9.63 -15.22 2.65
CA TYR A 221 -10.56 -14.58 1.72
C TYR A 221 -10.65 -15.35 0.40
N GLY A 222 -9.52 -15.73 -0.19
CA GLY A 222 -9.49 -16.52 -1.41
C GLY A 222 -10.17 -17.87 -1.23
N ILE A 223 -9.91 -18.54 -0.11
CA ILE A 223 -10.52 -19.84 0.22
C ILE A 223 -12.04 -19.71 0.39
N THR A 224 -12.49 -18.64 1.10
CA THR A 224 -13.92 -18.46 1.42
C THR A 224 -14.76 -18.04 0.22
N PHE A 225 -14.23 -17.20 -0.65
CA PHE A 225 -14.96 -16.61 -1.78
C PHE A 225 -14.64 -17.23 -3.14
N TRP A 226 -13.88 -18.34 -3.14
CA TRP A 226 -13.56 -19.07 -4.38
C TRP A 226 -14.84 -19.53 -5.12
N PRO A 227 -14.90 -19.49 -6.46
CA PRO A 227 -13.90 -18.98 -7.41
C PRO A 227 -14.08 -17.49 -7.77
N ASN A 228 -15.08 -16.81 -7.20
CA ASN A 228 -15.47 -15.45 -7.57
C ASN A 228 -14.44 -14.40 -7.15
N PHE A 229 -13.75 -14.66 -6.03
CA PHE A 229 -12.63 -13.86 -5.56
C PHE A 229 -11.49 -14.79 -5.11
N LYS A 230 -10.33 -14.66 -5.76
CA LYS A 230 -9.18 -15.57 -5.54
C LYS A 230 -8.32 -15.17 -4.32
N GLY A 231 -8.69 -14.12 -3.60
CA GLY A 231 -7.89 -13.61 -2.49
C GLY A 231 -6.69 -12.78 -2.96
N ARG A 232 -5.69 -12.73 -2.10
CA ARG A 232 -4.50 -11.88 -2.26
C ARG A 232 -3.21 -12.67 -2.51
N ASP A 233 -3.29 -13.99 -2.59
CA ASP A 233 -2.10 -14.85 -2.70
C ASP A 233 -1.32 -14.63 -4.00
N GLY A 234 -2.00 -14.26 -5.08
CA GLY A 234 -1.37 -13.99 -6.37
C GLY A 234 -0.37 -12.82 -6.35
N CYS A 235 -0.59 -11.82 -5.51
CA CYS A 235 0.35 -10.71 -5.32
C CYS A 235 1.43 -11.00 -4.26
N ARG A 236 1.30 -12.10 -3.49
CA ARG A 236 2.18 -12.47 -2.36
C ARG A 236 3.16 -13.59 -2.68
N THR A 237 3.21 -14.03 -3.92
CA THR A 237 4.10 -15.11 -4.36
C THR A 237 5.58 -14.74 -4.18
N PRO A 238 6.47 -15.74 -4.02
CA PRO A 238 7.90 -15.52 -3.84
C PRO A 238 8.54 -14.68 -4.94
N MET A 239 9.54 -13.87 -4.57
CA MET A 239 10.35 -13.10 -5.48
C MET A 239 11.21 -14.01 -6.36
N PRO A 240 11.16 -13.90 -7.70
CA PRO A 240 11.96 -14.72 -8.59
C PRO A 240 13.38 -14.11 -8.72
N TRP A 241 14.38 -14.84 -8.26
CA TRP A 241 15.78 -14.39 -8.29
C TRP A 241 16.56 -14.95 -9.47
N ASP A 242 16.39 -16.25 -9.76
CA ASP A 242 17.19 -16.98 -10.78
C ASP A 242 16.30 -17.65 -11.82
N ALA A 243 16.35 -17.18 -13.06
CA ALA A 243 15.61 -17.74 -14.19
C ALA A 243 16.12 -19.14 -14.60
N THR A 244 17.27 -19.59 -14.13
CA THR A 244 17.82 -20.93 -14.45
C THR A 244 17.29 -22.01 -13.50
N ASP A 245 16.71 -21.65 -12.37
CA ASP A 245 16.01 -22.56 -11.47
C ASP A 245 14.53 -22.71 -11.89
N PRO A 246 14.15 -23.84 -12.51
CA PRO A 246 12.81 -24.03 -13.05
C PRO A 246 11.74 -24.24 -11.97
N GLU A 247 12.14 -24.59 -10.75
CA GLU A 247 11.20 -24.92 -9.68
C GLU A 247 10.90 -23.72 -8.78
N GLN A 248 11.91 -23.16 -8.14
CA GLN A 248 11.75 -22.13 -7.11
C GLN A 248 12.35 -20.76 -7.51
N ALA A 249 12.84 -20.62 -8.74
CA ALA A 249 13.43 -19.39 -9.26
C ALA A 249 14.49 -18.79 -8.30
N GLY A 250 15.29 -19.63 -7.66
CA GLY A 250 16.32 -19.20 -6.71
C GLY A 250 15.82 -18.65 -5.37
N PHE A 251 14.52 -18.72 -5.11
CA PHE A 251 13.94 -18.23 -3.86
C PHE A 251 14.21 -19.18 -2.68
N SER A 252 14.09 -20.49 -2.91
CA SER A 252 14.21 -21.52 -1.86
C SER A 252 14.73 -22.82 -2.44
N THR A 253 15.33 -23.65 -1.60
CA THR A 253 15.72 -25.04 -1.93
C THR A 253 14.61 -26.05 -1.59
N VAL A 254 13.49 -25.59 -1.04
CA VAL A 254 12.31 -26.39 -0.69
C VAL A 254 11.05 -25.68 -1.15
N LYS A 255 9.91 -26.38 -1.22
CA LYS A 255 8.61 -25.77 -1.60
C LYS A 255 8.35 -24.59 -0.66
N PRO A 256 8.21 -23.36 -1.19
CA PRO A 256 7.88 -22.18 -0.38
C PRO A 256 6.41 -22.20 0.06
N TRP A 257 6.05 -21.26 0.94
CA TRP A 257 4.70 -21.13 1.49
C TRP A 257 3.63 -20.91 0.42
N LEU A 258 3.93 -20.07 -0.57
CA LEU A 258 3.17 -19.93 -1.81
C LEU A 258 4.05 -20.36 -2.99
N PRO A 259 3.48 -20.88 -4.07
CA PRO A 259 4.27 -21.26 -5.25
C PRO A 259 4.86 -20.02 -5.94
N VAL A 260 6.01 -20.17 -6.59
CA VAL A 260 6.51 -19.16 -7.53
C VAL A 260 5.63 -19.15 -8.77
N GLY A 261 5.11 -17.99 -9.15
CA GLY A 261 4.31 -17.86 -10.37
C GLY A 261 5.10 -18.27 -11.62
N ASP A 262 4.53 -19.09 -12.47
CA ASP A 262 5.25 -19.59 -13.67
C ASP A 262 5.71 -18.47 -14.61
N ALA A 263 4.86 -17.44 -14.81
CA ALA A 263 5.22 -16.27 -15.60
C ALA A 263 6.34 -15.42 -14.95
N HIS A 264 6.49 -15.50 -13.64
CA HIS A 264 7.49 -14.74 -12.90
C HIS A 264 8.92 -15.27 -13.12
N LYS A 265 9.08 -16.57 -13.34
CA LYS A 265 10.39 -17.21 -13.59
C LYS A 265 11.11 -16.61 -14.78
N ALA A 266 10.36 -16.31 -15.84
CA ALA A 266 10.92 -15.73 -17.07
C ALA A 266 11.43 -14.28 -16.91
N VAL A 267 10.92 -13.55 -15.92
CA VAL A 267 11.29 -12.15 -15.63
C VAL A 267 12.07 -12.01 -14.33
N ALA A 268 12.67 -13.11 -13.86
CA ALA A 268 13.50 -13.12 -12.66
C ALA A 268 14.65 -12.12 -12.73
N VAL A 269 15.16 -11.73 -11.55
CA VAL A 269 16.27 -10.77 -11.43
C VAL A 269 17.44 -11.13 -12.36
N SER A 270 17.88 -12.40 -12.37
CA SER A 270 19.01 -12.84 -13.20
C SER A 270 18.79 -12.67 -14.71
N ALA A 271 17.53 -12.74 -15.16
CA ALA A 271 17.19 -12.53 -16.57
C ALA A 271 17.26 -11.04 -16.97
N GLN A 272 17.06 -10.13 -16.02
CA GLN A 272 16.97 -8.69 -16.28
C GLN A 272 18.25 -7.92 -15.94
N ASP A 273 19.05 -8.44 -15.01
CA ASP A 273 20.18 -7.71 -14.42
C ASP A 273 21.23 -7.24 -15.43
N GLN A 274 21.50 -8.07 -16.45
CA GLN A 274 22.49 -7.76 -17.50
C GLN A 274 21.88 -7.10 -18.75
N ASP A 275 20.56 -7.06 -18.85
CA ASP A 275 19.86 -6.40 -19.97
C ASP A 275 19.62 -4.93 -19.63
N LYS A 276 20.35 -4.03 -20.31
CA LYS A 276 20.25 -2.58 -20.12
C LYS A 276 18.85 -2.02 -20.43
N ASP A 277 18.12 -2.70 -21.30
CA ASP A 277 16.77 -2.31 -21.72
C ASP A 277 15.68 -2.97 -20.86
N SER A 278 16.04 -3.70 -19.81
CA SER A 278 15.10 -4.35 -18.90
C SER A 278 14.27 -3.36 -18.08
N ILE A 279 13.18 -3.86 -17.50
CA ILE A 279 12.36 -3.09 -16.54
C ILE A 279 13.19 -2.78 -15.30
N LEU A 280 13.94 -3.76 -14.78
CA LEU A 280 14.79 -3.63 -13.61
C LEU A 280 15.82 -2.50 -13.75
N ASN A 281 16.52 -2.45 -14.89
CA ASN A 281 17.54 -1.43 -15.10
C ASN A 281 16.93 -0.04 -15.34
N ALA A 282 15.81 0.04 -16.06
CA ALA A 282 15.06 1.29 -16.17
C ALA A 282 14.58 1.80 -14.80
N TYR A 283 14.09 0.91 -13.93
CA TYR A 283 13.74 1.24 -12.56
C TYR A 283 14.94 1.80 -11.78
N ARG A 284 16.08 1.11 -11.80
CA ARG A 284 17.32 1.55 -11.11
C ARG A 284 17.78 2.93 -11.57
N GLU A 285 17.79 3.16 -12.88
CA GLU A 285 18.19 4.44 -13.46
C GLU A 285 17.24 5.57 -13.04
N PHE A 286 15.93 5.33 -13.12
CA PHE A 286 14.94 6.34 -12.78
C PHE A 286 14.97 6.68 -11.28
N MET A 287 15.07 5.68 -10.40
CA MET A 287 15.14 5.91 -8.96
C MET A 287 16.45 6.58 -8.54
N ALA A 288 17.57 6.24 -9.19
CA ALA A 288 18.85 6.94 -8.98
C ALA A 288 18.75 8.41 -9.42
N TRP A 289 18.15 8.67 -10.59
CA TRP A 289 17.93 10.03 -11.08
C TRP A 289 17.01 10.84 -10.15
N ARG A 290 15.92 10.22 -9.69
CA ARG A 290 14.95 10.88 -8.78
C ARG A 290 15.60 11.32 -7.47
N LYS A 291 16.50 10.52 -6.92
CA LYS A 291 17.14 10.75 -5.61
C LYS A 291 17.78 12.14 -5.48
N ASP A 292 18.27 12.67 -6.59
CA ASP A 292 18.97 13.96 -6.64
C ASP A 292 18.04 15.11 -7.12
N LYS A 293 16.73 14.92 -7.08
CA LYS A 293 15.73 15.88 -7.58
C LYS A 293 14.81 16.35 -6.46
N ASP A 294 15.27 17.34 -5.71
CA ASP A 294 14.49 17.95 -4.62
C ASP A 294 13.09 18.38 -5.09
N VAL A 295 12.96 18.84 -6.35
CA VAL A 295 11.68 19.22 -6.93
C VAL A 295 10.65 18.09 -6.97
N LEU A 296 11.09 16.82 -7.07
CA LEU A 296 10.20 15.66 -7.02
C LEU A 296 9.84 15.25 -5.58
N LEU A 297 10.56 15.77 -4.61
CA LEU A 297 10.31 15.52 -3.18
C LEU A 297 9.44 16.62 -2.58
N GLU A 298 9.78 17.88 -2.83
CA GLU A 298 9.27 19.06 -2.11
C GLU A 298 8.62 20.09 -3.04
N GLY A 299 8.72 19.92 -4.37
CA GLY A 299 8.17 20.87 -5.33
C GLY A 299 6.65 20.79 -5.49
N ASP A 300 6.06 21.82 -6.08
CA ASP A 300 4.65 21.85 -6.43
C ASP A 300 4.38 21.03 -7.70
N ILE A 301 3.16 20.49 -7.82
CA ILE A 301 2.68 19.77 -8.99
C ILE A 301 1.63 20.62 -9.70
N GLU A 302 1.84 20.89 -10.99
CA GLU A 302 0.86 21.50 -11.88
C GLU A 302 0.56 20.57 -13.06
N PHE A 303 -0.72 20.24 -13.24
CA PHE A 303 -1.18 19.46 -14.39
C PHE A 303 -1.52 20.37 -15.56
N LEU A 304 -0.84 20.15 -16.67
CA LEU A 304 -1.10 20.91 -17.90
C LEU A 304 -2.42 20.44 -18.53
N ASN A 305 -3.17 21.38 -19.08
CA ASN A 305 -4.33 21.09 -19.93
C ASN A 305 -3.80 20.80 -21.34
N THR A 306 -3.83 19.55 -21.74
CA THR A 306 -3.45 19.12 -23.10
C THR A 306 -4.68 18.79 -23.89
#